data_24aa02a027ee0bbe7e4bf0fe600f7a0f
#
_entry.id   24aa02a027ee0bbe7e4bf0fe600f7a0f
#
_cell.length_a   1.000
_cell.length_b   1.000
_cell.length_c   1.000
_cell.angle_alpha   90.00
_cell.angle_beta   90.00
_cell.angle_gamma   90.00
#
_symmetry.space_group_name_H-M   'P 1'
#
loop_
_entity.id
_entity.type
_entity.pdbx_description
1 polymer ?
#
loop_
_entity_poly.entity_id
_entity_poly.type
_entity_poly.pdbx_seq_one_letter_code
_entity_poly.pdbx_strand_id
1 'polypeptide(L)'
;MTPGARPIIGVTGPDRGGGAAWWFTRTAVWLAGGHAVRITPRRPRANMDGVHGLIIGGGADVDPKLYGQELLHVTEKKKRDEPISMWIIGLILFPLTWLMRKLSAVPVTSGQNAARDELEMRLIDDAVRRRLPILGICRGEQLINVYFGGTLLQGLTGLYIEDPEIRTILPRKRIVVESGSCLANVLGPRPVRVNALHRQAIDRLGRGMRVAARDRNGIVQAIEHESLPMIVGVQWHPEYLLQVPQQRALFRALVKPQRRCHVPASEPTGRELVSAA
;
A
#
# COMPACT_ATOMS: atom_id res chain seq x y z
N MET A 1 24.28 -7.09 -13.84
CA MET A 1 23.71 -5.81 -14.33
C MET A 1 24.83 -5.06 -15.04
N THR A 2 24.62 -4.63 -16.27
CA THR A 2 25.53 -3.71 -16.96
C THR A 2 25.66 -2.43 -16.14
N PRO A 3 26.86 -1.89 -15.89
CA PRO A 3 27.05 -0.65 -15.16
C PRO A 3 26.28 0.48 -15.85
N GLY A 4 25.32 1.09 -15.14
CA GLY A 4 24.51 2.20 -15.66
C GLY A 4 23.04 1.85 -16.01
N ALA A 5 22.63 0.59 -16.08
CA ALA A 5 21.23 0.23 -16.33
C ALA A 5 20.35 0.51 -15.10
N ARG A 6 19.23 1.22 -15.30
CA ARG A 6 18.26 1.48 -14.23
C ARG A 6 17.50 0.21 -13.87
N PRO A 7 17.32 -0.12 -12.57
CA PRO A 7 16.48 -1.24 -12.16
C PRO A 7 15.06 -1.13 -12.72
N ILE A 8 14.54 -2.22 -13.25
CA ILE A 8 13.18 -2.30 -13.79
C ILE A 8 12.21 -2.65 -12.65
N ILE A 9 11.21 -1.84 -12.44
CA ILE A 9 10.18 -2.01 -11.42
C ILE A 9 8.83 -2.29 -12.10
N GLY A 10 8.28 -3.48 -11.87
CA GLY A 10 6.92 -3.81 -12.28
C GLY A 10 5.91 -3.03 -11.44
N VAL A 11 4.94 -2.38 -12.08
CA VAL A 11 3.88 -1.63 -11.40
C VAL A 11 2.53 -2.13 -11.90
N THR A 12 1.77 -2.75 -11.02
CA THR A 12 0.44 -3.26 -11.37
C THR A 12 -0.63 -2.17 -11.31
N GLY A 13 -1.68 -2.38 -12.06
CA GLY A 13 -2.82 -1.46 -12.09
C GLY A 13 -3.98 -1.97 -12.93
N PRO A 14 -5.12 -1.24 -12.93
CA PRO A 14 -6.27 -1.61 -13.74
C PRO A 14 -6.02 -1.33 -15.22
N ASP A 15 -6.78 -2.02 -16.08
CA ASP A 15 -6.78 -1.79 -17.54
C ASP A 15 -7.36 -0.43 -17.91
N ARG A 16 -8.41 -0.03 -17.19
CA ARG A 16 -9.12 1.24 -17.37
C ARG A 16 -9.05 2.06 -16.09
N GLY A 17 -8.86 3.35 -16.23
CA GLY A 17 -8.65 4.26 -15.09
C GLY A 17 -7.24 4.11 -14.49
N GLY A 18 -7.04 4.70 -13.30
CA GLY A 18 -5.75 4.66 -12.59
C GLY A 18 -4.59 5.37 -13.31
N GLY A 19 -4.86 6.15 -14.37
CA GLY A 19 -3.83 6.85 -15.15
C GLY A 19 -3.01 7.81 -14.30
N ALA A 20 -3.68 8.56 -13.41
CA ALA A 20 -3.00 9.48 -12.50
C ALA A 20 -2.06 8.73 -11.54
N ALA A 21 -2.57 7.66 -10.88
CA ALA A 21 -1.75 6.84 -10.00
C ALA A 21 -0.53 6.25 -10.72
N TRP A 22 -0.73 5.76 -11.95
CA TRP A 22 0.37 5.29 -12.80
C TRP A 22 1.44 6.37 -13.04
N TRP A 23 1.02 7.58 -13.45
CA TRP A 23 1.96 8.66 -13.73
C TRP A 23 2.74 9.10 -12.49
N PHE A 24 2.08 9.25 -11.35
CA PHE A 24 2.73 9.58 -10.09
C PHE A 24 3.68 8.46 -9.62
N THR A 25 3.26 7.20 -9.70
CA THR A 25 4.10 6.06 -9.34
C THR A 25 5.31 5.94 -10.28
N ARG A 26 5.12 6.10 -11.60
CA ARG A 26 6.21 6.11 -12.58
C ARG A 26 7.22 7.22 -12.26
N THR A 27 6.73 8.43 -11.95
CA THR A 27 7.59 9.56 -11.56
C THR A 27 8.35 9.25 -10.27
N ALA A 28 7.69 8.67 -9.26
CA ALA A 28 8.32 8.25 -8.01
C ALA A 28 9.47 7.26 -8.24
N VAL A 29 9.23 6.24 -9.04
CA VAL A 29 10.24 5.23 -9.43
C VAL A 29 11.39 5.87 -10.20
N TRP A 30 11.10 6.78 -11.13
CA TRP A 30 12.11 7.50 -11.90
C TRP A 30 13.00 8.37 -11.00
N LEU A 31 12.41 9.13 -10.06
CA LEU A 31 13.14 9.92 -9.06
C LEU A 31 13.97 9.05 -8.12
N ALA A 32 13.56 7.81 -7.89
CA ALA A 32 14.33 6.83 -7.13
C ALA A 32 15.48 6.19 -7.92
N GLY A 33 15.60 6.47 -9.23
CA GLY A 33 16.63 5.94 -10.13
C GLY A 33 16.23 4.64 -10.83
N GLY A 34 14.94 4.24 -10.78
CA GLY A 34 14.41 3.06 -11.45
C GLY A 34 13.74 3.37 -12.80
N HIS A 35 13.28 2.32 -13.47
CA HIS A 35 12.42 2.36 -14.65
C HIS A 35 11.13 1.59 -14.37
N ALA A 36 9.98 2.26 -14.42
CA ALA A 36 8.68 1.65 -14.17
C ALA A 36 8.10 1.02 -15.44
N VAL A 37 7.64 -0.24 -15.33
CA VAL A 37 6.90 -0.95 -16.39
C VAL A 37 5.50 -1.24 -15.90
N ARG A 38 4.49 -0.77 -16.64
CA ARG A 38 3.08 -0.98 -16.29
C ARG A 38 2.66 -2.40 -16.63
N ILE A 39 2.02 -3.07 -15.66
CA ILE A 39 1.47 -4.42 -15.79
C ILE A 39 -0.04 -4.36 -15.51
N THR A 40 -0.86 -4.86 -16.42
CA THR A 40 -2.32 -4.88 -16.28
C THR A 40 -2.88 -6.20 -16.83
N PRO A 41 -4.14 -6.58 -16.54
CA PRO A 41 -4.74 -7.79 -17.13
C PRO A 41 -4.67 -7.86 -18.64
N ARG A 42 -4.80 -6.71 -19.35
CA ARG A 42 -4.65 -6.66 -20.83
C ARG A 42 -3.21 -6.61 -21.31
N ARG A 43 -2.26 -6.28 -20.43
CA ARG A 43 -0.81 -6.27 -20.69
C ARG A 43 -0.11 -7.04 -19.58
N PRO A 44 -0.40 -8.33 -19.47
CA PRO A 44 0.16 -9.15 -18.41
C PRO A 44 1.65 -9.40 -18.66
N ARG A 45 2.38 -9.64 -17.60
CA ARG A 45 3.67 -10.33 -17.66
C ARG A 45 3.46 -11.78 -17.22
N ALA A 46 4.11 -12.71 -17.93
CA ALA A 46 4.04 -14.11 -17.58
C ALA A 46 4.77 -14.39 -16.26
N ASN A 47 5.89 -13.68 -16.02
CA ASN A 47 6.74 -13.82 -14.84
C ASN A 47 7.48 -12.52 -14.53
N MET A 48 8.33 -12.55 -13.50
CA MET A 48 9.15 -11.42 -13.07
C MET A 48 10.56 -11.40 -13.68
N ASP A 49 10.80 -12.08 -14.82
CA ASP A 49 12.11 -12.08 -15.46
C ASP A 49 12.53 -10.66 -15.87
N GLY A 50 13.76 -10.31 -15.49
CA GLY A 50 14.31 -8.98 -15.74
C GLY A 50 13.68 -7.86 -14.92
N VAL A 51 12.78 -8.16 -13.97
CA VAL A 51 12.21 -7.20 -13.01
C VAL A 51 12.99 -7.28 -11.71
N HIS A 52 13.27 -6.13 -11.11
CA HIS A 52 14.11 -5.99 -9.92
C HIS A 52 13.31 -5.61 -8.66
N GLY A 53 12.02 -5.36 -8.81
CA GLY A 53 11.09 -5.06 -7.73
C GLY A 53 9.67 -4.92 -8.23
N LEU A 54 8.69 -5.05 -7.35
CA LEU A 54 7.26 -5.04 -7.67
C LEU A 54 6.53 -4.01 -6.85
N ILE A 55 5.70 -3.19 -7.50
CA ILE A 55 4.70 -2.33 -6.85
C ILE A 55 3.32 -2.89 -7.16
N ILE A 56 2.58 -3.29 -6.12
CA ILE A 56 1.16 -3.59 -6.22
C ILE A 56 0.40 -2.28 -6.00
N GLY A 57 -0.19 -1.77 -7.08
CA GLY A 57 -0.83 -0.45 -7.07
C GLY A 57 -2.18 -0.43 -6.36
N GLY A 58 -2.58 0.77 -5.93
CA GLY A 58 -3.90 1.04 -5.38
C GLY A 58 -5.03 0.81 -6.39
N GLY A 59 -6.27 0.96 -5.92
CA GLY A 59 -7.46 0.81 -6.76
C GLY A 59 -8.71 0.47 -5.96
N ALA A 60 -9.66 -0.20 -6.63
CA ALA A 60 -10.88 -0.69 -6.01
C ALA A 60 -10.59 -1.78 -4.97
N ASP A 61 -11.53 -2.00 -4.08
CA ASP A 61 -11.45 -2.94 -2.96
C ASP A 61 -11.07 -4.36 -3.42
N VAL A 62 -10.38 -5.11 -2.56
CA VAL A 62 -10.03 -6.53 -2.78
C VAL A 62 -11.30 -7.37 -2.67
N ASP A 63 -11.47 -8.34 -3.57
CA ASP A 63 -12.65 -9.25 -3.56
C ASP A 63 -12.68 -10.06 -2.24
N PRO A 64 -13.77 -9.99 -1.46
CA PRO A 64 -13.91 -10.74 -0.22
C PRO A 64 -13.75 -12.26 -0.37
N LYS A 65 -14.05 -12.82 -1.53
CA LYS A 65 -13.87 -14.24 -1.82
C LYS A 65 -12.42 -14.71 -1.67
N LEU A 66 -11.44 -13.81 -1.91
CA LEU A 66 -10.02 -14.15 -1.79
C LEU A 66 -9.58 -14.42 -0.35
N TYR A 67 -10.32 -13.94 0.64
CA TYR A 67 -10.05 -14.17 2.06
C TYR A 67 -11.22 -14.88 2.79
N GLY A 68 -12.06 -15.58 2.01
CA GLY A 68 -13.10 -16.47 2.53
C GLY A 68 -14.30 -15.75 3.16
N GLN A 69 -14.59 -14.52 2.74
CA GLN A 69 -15.73 -13.75 3.21
C GLN A 69 -16.74 -13.48 2.08
N GLU A 70 -17.99 -13.25 2.45
CA GLU A 70 -19.04 -12.74 1.55
C GLU A 70 -19.01 -11.21 1.51
N LEU A 71 -19.48 -10.64 0.40
CA LEU A 71 -19.58 -9.19 0.24
C LEU A 71 -20.62 -8.62 1.21
N LEU A 72 -20.18 -7.79 2.14
CA LEU A 72 -21.08 -7.06 3.03
C LEU A 72 -21.61 -5.81 2.33
N HIS A 73 -22.95 -5.67 2.24
CA HIS A 73 -23.58 -4.44 1.78
C HIS A 73 -23.50 -3.38 2.89
N VAL A 74 -22.38 -2.65 2.95
CA VAL A 74 -22.22 -1.55 3.89
C VAL A 74 -22.99 -0.34 3.36
N THR A 75 -24.12 -0.01 4.01
CA THR A 75 -24.89 1.20 3.71
C THR A 75 -24.11 2.42 4.18
N GLU A 76 -23.63 3.24 3.25
CA GLU A 76 -22.94 4.49 3.59
C GLU A 76 -23.91 5.46 4.28
N LYS A 77 -23.62 5.85 5.53
CA LYS A 77 -24.31 6.98 6.18
C LYS A 77 -23.98 8.26 5.42
N LYS A 78 -25.05 8.98 5.02
CA LYS A 78 -25.02 10.26 4.30
C LYS A 78 -24.09 11.26 5.02
N LYS A 79 -23.22 11.92 4.26
CA LYS A 79 -22.27 12.95 4.71
C LYS A 79 -22.97 14.04 5.54
N ARG A 80 -22.29 14.46 6.61
CA ARG A 80 -22.58 15.73 7.30
C ARG A 80 -22.27 16.91 6.37
N ASP A 81 -23.11 17.96 6.46
CA ASP A 81 -22.99 19.19 5.68
C ASP A 81 -21.61 19.84 5.84
N GLU A 82 -20.93 20.08 4.73
CA GLU A 82 -19.64 20.78 4.71
C GLU A 82 -19.87 22.31 4.74
N PRO A 83 -19.02 23.09 5.45
CA PRO A 83 -19.16 24.53 5.53
C PRO A 83 -18.97 25.21 4.17
N ILE A 84 -19.75 26.26 3.92
CA ILE A 84 -19.86 27.02 2.66
C ILE A 84 -18.50 27.53 2.15
N SER A 85 -17.52 27.80 3.02
CA SER A 85 -16.16 28.22 2.62
C SER A 85 -15.40 27.15 1.83
N MET A 86 -15.72 25.87 2.01
CA MET A 86 -15.15 24.76 1.22
C MET A 86 -15.72 24.73 -0.21
N TRP A 87 -16.92 25.26 -0.42
CA TRP A 87 -17.57 25.34 -1.73
C TRP A 87 -16.86 26.31 -2.68
N ILE A 88 -16.34 27.43 -2.17
CA ILE A 88 -15.65 28.46 -2.97
C ILE A 88 -14.30 27.92 -3.45
N ILE A 89 -13.53 27.29 -2.55
CA ILE A 89 -12.26 26.61 -2.91
C ILE A 89 -12.54 25.44 -3.86
N GLY A 90 -13.63 24.71 -3.62
CA GLY A 90 -14.10 23.64 -4.50
C GLY A 90 -14.42 24.14 -5.91
N LEU A 91 -15.02 25.32 -6.05
CA LEU A 91 -15.39 25.92 -7.36
C LEU A 91 -14.13 26.33 -8.17
N ILE A 92 -13.13 26.90 -7.50
CA ILE A 92 -11.86 27.31 -8.15
C ILE A 92 -11.03 26.09 -8.57
N LEU A 93 -11.04 25.02 -7.76
CA LEU A 93 -10.33 23.77 -8.02
C LEU A 93 -11.20 22.76 -8.79
N PHE A 94 -12.47 23.09 -9.07
CA PHE A 94 -13.43 22.17 -9.70
C PHE A 94 -12.93 21.59 -11.03
N PRO A 95 -12.35 22.35 -11.97
CA PRO A 95 -11.84 21.79 -13.21
C PRO A 95 -10.73 20.75 -12.96
N LEU A 96 -9.84 21.03 -12.00
CA LEU A 96 -8.74 20.13 -11.64
C LEU A 96 -9.25 18.91 -10.88
N THR A 97 -10.13 19.10 -9.90
CA THR A 97 -10.73 18.01 -9.11
C THR A 97 -11.69 17.18 -9.95
N TRP A 98 -12.44 17.79 -10.86
CA TRP A 98 -13.30 17.12 -11.84
C TRP A 98 -12.46 16.28 -12.81
N LEU A 99 -11.37 16.83 -13.34
CA LEU A 99 -10.43 16.11 -14.20
C LEU A 99 -9.78 14.95 -13.45
N MET A 100 -9.35 15.18 -12.21
CA MET A 100 -8.82 14.14 -11.32
C MET A 100 -9.87 13.06 -11.02
N ARG A 101 -11.13 13.42 -10.73
CA ARG A 101 -12.24 12.47 -10.55
C ARG A 101 -12.53 11.70 -11.83
N LYS A 102 -12.56 12.34 -12.98
CA LYS A 102 -12.79 11.70 -14.29
C LYS A 102 -11.65 10.73 -14.65
N LEU A 103 -10.42 11.07 -14.29
CA LEU A 103 -9.23 10.20 -14.47
C LEU A 103 -9.15 9.08 -13.42
N SER A 104 -9.77 9.27 -12.24
CA SER A 104 -9.75 8.32 -11.12
C SER A 104 -11.04 7.52 -10.97
N ALA A 105 -12.16 7.99 -11.52
CA ALA A 105 -13.45 7.30 -11.44
C ALA A 105 -13.43 6.07 -12.37
N VAL A 106 -13.23 4.91 -11.76
CA VAL A 106 -13.50 3.62 -12.41
C VAL A 106 -14.85 3.13 -11.90
N PRO A 107 -15.85 2.93 -12.76
CA PRO A 107 -17.00 2.13 -12.38
C PRO A 107 -16.50 0.71 -12.07
N VAL A 108 -16.59 0.29 -10.83
CA VAL A 108 -16.18 -1.05 -10.41
C VAL A 108 -17.30 -2.01 -10.79
N THR A 109 -17.12 -2.76 -11.87
CA THR A 109 -17.86 -4.00 -12.08
C THR A 109 -17.03 -5.14 -11.48
N SER A 110 -17.63 -5.94 -10.62
CA SER A 110 -16.98 -7.02 -9.85
C SER A 110 -16.14 -8.00 -10.69
N GLY A 111 -16.46 -8.21 -11.95
CA GLY A 111 -15.69 -9.09 -12.84
C GLY A 111 -14.34 -8.53 -13.36
N GLN A 112 -14.15 -7.19 -13.33
CA GLN A 112 -12.88 -6.59 -13.76
C GLN A 112 -11.78 -6.64 -12.68
N ASN A 113 -12.16 -6.86 -11.43
CA ASN A 113 -11.22 -7.00 -10.33
C ASN A 113 -10.65 -8.42 -10.24
N ALA A 114 -11.45 -9.47 -10.51
CA ALA A 114 -11.01 -10.86 -10.42
C ALA A 114 -9.77 -11.16 -11.29
N ALA A 115 -9.77 -10.72 -12.56
CA ALA A 115 -8.63 -10.92 -13.45
C ALA A 115 -7.37 -10.15 -12.97
N ARG A 116 -7.57 -8.98 -12.36
CA ARG A 116 -6.49 -8.20 -11.75
C ARG A 116 -5.97 -8.87 -10.49
N ASP A 117 -6.88 -9.33 -9.64
CA ASP A 117 -6.55 -10.02 -8.40
C ASP A 117 -5.74 -11.28 -8.68
N GLU A 118 -6.18 -12.10 -9.65
CA GLU A 118 -5.47 -13.31 -10.08
C GLU A 118 -4.07 -12.99 -10.64
N LEU A 119 -3.96 -11.98 -11.51
CA LEU A 119 -2.68 -11.54 -12.04
C LEU A 119 -1.73 -11.09 -10.93
N GLU A 120 -2.20 -10.24 -10.02
CA GLU A 120 -1.39 -9.67 -8.95
C GLU A 120 -0.98 -10.75 -7.94
N MET A 121 -1.85 -11.71 -7.59
CA MET A 121 -1.51 -12.84 -6.73
C MET A 121 -0.39 -13.71 -7.33
N ARG A 122 -0.44 -13.99 -8.64
CA ARG A 122 0.64 -14.72 -9.34
C ARG A 122 1.96 -13.94 -9.35
N LEU A 123 1.91 -12.62 -9.57
CA LEU A 123 3.11 -11.79 -9.58
C LEU A 123 3.72 -11.65 -8.18
N ILE A 124 2.90 -11.57 -7.13
CA ILE A 124 3.37 -11.59 -5.73
C ILE A 124 4.08 -12.92 -5.46
N ASP A 125 3.47 -14.05 -5.83
CA ASP A 125 4.03 -15.38 -5.64
C ASP A 125 5.39 -15.53 -6.34
N ASP A 126 5.52 -15.12 -7.61
CA ASP A 126 6.78 -15.18 -8.32
C ASP A 126 7.84 -14.22 -7.74
N ALA A 127 7.45 -13.02 -7.31
CA ALA A 127 8.33 -12.07 -6.66
C ALA A 127 8.84 -12.59 -5.30
N VAL A 128 7.97 -13.21 -4.50
CA VAL A 128 8.33 -13.84 -3.21
C VAL A 128 9.32 -14.98 -3.42
N ARG A 129 9.06 -15.90 -4.35
CA ARG A 129 9.99 -17.00 -4.68
C ARG A 129 11.36 -16.50 -5.11
N ARG A 130 11.42 -15.41 -5.87
CA ARG A 130 12.64 -14.78 -6.32
C ARG A 130 13.27 -13.82 -5.32
N ARG A 131 12.65 -13.67 -4.15
CA ARG A 131 13.11 -12.75 -3.10
C ARG A 131 13.26 -11.30 -3.60
N LEU A 132 12.37 -10.87 -4.51
CA LEU A 132 12.33 -9.48 -4.99
C LEU A 132 11.65 -8.57 -3.96
N PRO A 133 12.08 -7.30 -3.85
CA PRO A 133 11.39 -6.33 -3.01
C PRO A 133 9.99 -6.01 -3.55
N ILE A 134 9.01 -5.91 -2.65
CA ILE A 134 7.62 -5.62 -2.97
C ILE A 134 7.14 -4.43 -2.14
N LEU A 135 6.49 -3.46 -2.80
CA LEU A 135 5.77 -2.36 -2.16
C LEU A 135 4.29 -2.45 -2.52
N GLY A 136 3.44 -2.70 -1.53
CA GLY A 136 1.98 -2.61 -1.66
C GLY A 136 1.49 -1.20 -1.33
N ILE A 137 0.66 -0.62 -2.21
CA ILE A 137 0.08 0.71 -2.01
C ILE A 137 -1.44 0.57 -1.86
N CYS A 138 -2.01 0.98 -0.73
CA CYS A 138 -3.44 0.98 -0.41
C CYS A 138 -4.03 -0.44 -0.62
N ARG A 139 -4.82 -0.67 -1.68
CA ARG A 139 -5.28 -2.02 -2.04
C ARG A 139 -4.13 -3.03 -2.14
N GLY A 140 -2.95 -2.60 -2.59
CA GLY A 140 -1.76 -3.46 -2.70
C GLY A 140 -1.25 -3.97 -1.35
N GLU A 141 -1.30 -3.18 -0.29
CA GLU A 141 -1.04 -3.61 1.09
C GLU A 141 -2.02 -4.73 1.49
N GLN A 142 -3.30 -4.51 1.24
CA GLN A 142 -4.37 -5.43 1.57
C GLN A 142 -4.21 -6.76 0.83
N LEU A 143 -3.90 -6.71 -0.46
CA LEU A 143 -3.68 -7.91 -1.28
C LEU A 143 -2.45 -8.70 -0.83
N ILE A 144 -1.36 -8.03 -0.44
CA ILE A 144 -0.20 -8.69 0.17
C ILE A 144 -0.61 -9.42 1.45
N ASN A 145 -1.39 -8.79 2.33
CA ASN A 145 -1.90 -9.43 3.54
C ASN A 145 -2.71 -10.69 3.21
N VAL A 146 -3.62 -10.60 2.23
CA VAL A 146 -4.45 -11.73 1.79
C VAL A 146 -3.60 -12.85 1.17
N TYR A 147 -2.57 -12.52 0.39
CA TYR A 147 -1.64 -13.51 -0.18
C TYR A 147 -0.99 -14.36 0.92
N PHE A 148 -0.62 -13.75 2.04
CA PHE A 148 -0.08 -14.47 3.20
C PHE A 148 -1.15 -15.10 4.11
N GLY A 149 -2.42 -15.08 3.72
CA GLY A 149 -3.54 -15.73 4.44
C GLY A 149 -4.19 -14.88 5.52
N GLY A 150 -4.02 -13.56 5.47
CA GLY A 150 -4.71 -12.60 6.32
C GLY A 150 -6.12 -12.28 5.84
N THR A 151 -6.87 -11.49 6.65
CA THR A 151 -8.24 -11.06 6.35
C THR A 151 -8.37 -9.54 6.37
N LEU A 152 -9.49 -9.01 5.83
CA LEU A 152 -9.75 -7.59 5.74
C LEU A 152 -11.09 -7.23 6.37
N LEU A 153 -11.16 -6.04 6.95
CA LEU A 153 -12.41 -5.36 7.32
C LEU A 153 -12.98 -4.70 6.05
N GLN A 154 -14.21 -5.05 5.68
CA GLN A 154 -14.87 -4.54 4.47
C GLN A 154 -15.42 -3.12 4.63
N GLY A 155 -15.49 -2.60 5.86
CA GLY A 155 -15.93 -1.25 6.18
C GLY A 155 -15.31 -0.76 7.47
N LEU A 156 -15.06 0.54 7.56
CA LEU A 156 -14.44 1.18 8.72
C LEU A 156 -15.45 2.01 9.53
N THR A 157 -16.73 1.95 9.17
CA THR A 157 -17.80 2.71 9.86
C THR A 157 -17.89 2.26 11.31
N GLY A 158 -17.76 3.22 12.24
CA GLY A 158 -17.82 2.94 13.69
C GLY A 158 -16.48 2.61 14.35
N LEU A 159 -15.39 2.42 13.59
CA LEU A 159 -14.07 2.18 14.15
C LEU A 159 -13.30 3.48 14.48
N TYR A 160 -13.75 4.62 13.96
CA TYR A 160 -13.15 5.92 14.24
C TYR A 160 -13.80 6.55 15.47
N ILE A 161 -13.21 6.33 16.63
CA ILE A 161 -13.73 6.81 17.95
C ILE A 161 -13.03 8.10 18.33
N GLU A 162 -11.71 8.17 18.22
CA GLU A 162 -10.89 9.29 18.70
C GLU A 162 -10.66 10.38 17.66
N ASP A 163 -10.43 9.98 16.39
CA ASP A 163 -10.25 10.91 15.26
C ASP A 163 -11.37 10.66 14.22
N PRO A 164 -11.99 11.72 13.67
CA PRO A 164 -12.99 11.53 12.62
C PRO A 164 -12.38 10.84 11.40
N GLU A 165 -13.18 10.10 10.66
CA GLU A 165 -12.77 9.49 9.40
C GLU A 165 -12.28 10.57 8.42
N ILE A 166 -10.96 10.64 8.22
CA ILE A 166 -10.34 11.60 7.32
C ILE A 166 -10.15 10.93 5.97
N ARG A 167 -10.89 11.40 4.94
CA ARG A 167 -10.67 11.00 3.55
C ARG A 167 -10.09 12.17 2.77
N THR A 168 -8.78 12.15 2.53
CA THR A 168 -8.08 13.25 1.89
C THR A 168 -6.81 12.78 1.17
N ILE A 169 -6.49 13.47 0.06
CA ILE A 169 -5.20 13.31 -0.62
C ILE A 169 -4.07 14.06 0.08
N LEU A 170 -4.40 15.00 0.99
CA LEU A 170 -3.41 15.76 1.75
C LEU A 170 -2.89 14.94 2.94
N PRO A 171 -1.65 15.15 3.39
CA PRO A 171 -1.03 14.42 4.50
C PRO A 171 -1.56 14.90 5.86
N ARG A 172 -2.85 14.62 6.15
CA ARG A 172 -3.51 15.05 7.40
C ARG A 172 -3.55 13.97 8.47
N LYS A 173 -3.55 12.69 8.08
CA LYS A 173 -3.60 11.57 9.03
C LYS A 173 -2.23 11.35 9.67
N ARG A 174 -2.16 11.31 10.99
CA ARG A 174 -0.95 10.92 11.73
C ARG A 174 -0.90 9.41 11.88
N ILE A 175 0.31 8.85 11.72
CA ILE A 175 0.58 7.44 11.99
C ILE A 175 1.72 7.30 12.98
N VAL A 176 1.67 6.23 13.76
CA VAL A 176 2.74 5.79 14.64
C VAL A 176 3.43 4.61 13.96
N VAL A 177 4.72 4.76 13.69
CA VAL A 177 5.55 3.73 13.05
C VAL A 177 6.22 2.91 14.15
N GLU A 178 6.14 1.58 14.03
CA GLU A 178 6.71 0.65 15.00
C GLU A 178 8.25 0.71 14.96
N SER A 179 8.85 0.89 16.14
CA SER A 179 10.31 0.92 16.28
C SER A 179 10.92 -0.44 15.88
N GLY A 180 12.10 -0.40 15.24
CA GLY A 180 12.76 -1.61 14.74
C GLY A 180 12.13 -2.21 13.48
N SER A 181 11.11 -1.57 12.91
CA SER A 181 10.57 -1.97 11.61
C SER A 181 11.48 -1.54 10.45
N CYS A 182 11.41 -2.26 9.32
CA CYS A 182 12.00 -1.81 8.06
C CYS A 182 11.42 -0.43 7.67
N LEU A 183 10.12 -0.26 7.86
CA LEU A 183 9.44 0.99 7.61
C LEU A 183 10.02 2.16 8.43
N ALA A 184 10.33 1.95 9.72
CA ALA A 184 10.99 2.96 10.56
C ALA A 184 12.36 3.35 10.03
N ASN A 185 13.15 2.36 9.59
CA ASN A 185 14.46 2.61 8.98
C ASN A 185 14.37 3.40 7.67
N VAL A 186 13.29 3.21 6.89
CA VAL A 186 13.05 3.90 5.62
C VAL A 186 12.52 5.30 5.83
N LEU A 187 11.53 5.49 6.70
CA LEU A 187 10.89 6.78 6.93
C LEU A 187 11.70 7.70 7.86
N GLY A 188 12.54 7.12 8.72
CA GLY A 188 13.32 7.84 9.73
C GLY A 188 12.48 8.26 10.94
N PRO A 189 13.13 8.93 11.93
CA PRO A 189 12.57 9.16 13.25
C PRO A 189 11.54 10.31 13.33
N ARG A 190 11.29 11.01 12.23
CA ARG A 190 10.37 12.17 12.23
C ARG A 190 8.92 11.71 12.25
N PRO A 191 8.00 12.48 12.87
CA PRO A 191 6.57 12.21 12.79
C PRO A 191 6.10 12.08 11.35
N VAL A 192 5.31 11.05 11.06
CA VAL A 192 4.82 10.77 9.71
C VAL A 192 3.36 11.19 9.61
N ARG A 193 3.08 11.99 8.59
CA ARG A 193 1.71 12.33 8.19
C ARG A 193 1.47 11.76 6.79
N VAL A 194 0.27 11.17 6.61
CA VAL A 194 -0.12 10.47 5.37
C VAL A 194 -1.49 10.93 4.89
N ASN A 195 -1.79 10.68 3.64
CA ASN A 195 -3.14 10.79 3.11
C ASN A 195 -3.97 9.55 3.47
N ALA A 196 -5.29 9.61 3.27
CA ALA A 196 -6.19 8.51 3.58
C ALA A 196 -7.33 8.47 2.55
N LEU A 197 -7.42 7.40 1.75
CA LEU A 197 -8.40 7.24 0.69
C LEU A 197 -9.08 5.86 0.70
N HIS A 198 -8.81 5.04 1.73
CA HIS A 198 -9.25 3.65 1.81
C HIS A 198 -10.59 3.50 2.54
N ARG A 199 -11.30 2.38 2.27
CA ARG A 199 -12.53 1.95 2.94
C ARG A 199 -12.35 0.61 3.66
N GLN A 200 -11.47 -0.23 3.14
CA GLN A 200 -11.06 -1.49 3.76
C GLN A 200 -9.80 -1.26 4.59
N ALA A 201 -9.57 -2.11 5.58
CA ALA A 201 -8.32 -2.19 6.33
C ALA A 201 -8.00 -3.65 6.67
N ILE A 202 -6.78 -3.88 7.14
CA ILE A 202 -6.37 -5.20 7.62
C ILE A 202 -7.12 -5.51 8.92
N ASP A 203 -7.69 -6.72 8.99
CA ASP A 203 -8.31 -7.32 10.16
C ASP A 203 -7.31 -8.24 10.86
N ARG A 204 -7.04 -9.40 10.26
CA ARG A 204 -6.05 -10.36 10.74
C ARG A 204 -4.84 -10.37 9.81
N LEU A 205 -3.65 -10.36 10.40
CA LEU A 205 -2.39 -10.44 9.65
C LEU A 205 -2.19 -11.82 9.01
N GLY A 206 -1.59 -11.81 7.83
CA GLY A 206 -1.09 -13.01 7.17
C GLY A 206 0.15 -13.59 7.85
N ARG A 207 0.49 -14.81 7.51
CA ARG A 207 1.65 -15.53 8.07
C ARG A 207 2.96 -14.78 7.79
N GLY A 208 3.77 -14.59 8.84
CA GLY A 208 5.05 -13.88 8.75
C GLY A 208 4.93 -12.36 8.51
N MET A 209 3.70 -11.83 8.52
CA MET A 209 3.47 -10.40 8.46
C MET A 209 3.40 -9.81 9.87
N ARG A 210 3.94 -8.61 10.04
CA ARG A 210 3.80 -7.83 11.26
C ARG A 210 3.30 -6.43 10.96
N VAL A 211 2.69 -5.78 11.94
CA VAL A 211 2.32 -4.38 11.84
C VAL A 211 3.59 -3.53 11.84
N ALA A 212 3.66 -2.60 10.88
CA ALA A 212 4.74 -1.61 10.79
C ALA A 212 4.28 -0.19 11.15
N ALA A 213 2.97 0.10 11.05
CA ALA A 213 2.39 1.35 11.53
C ALA A 213 0.90 1.22 11.84
N ARG A 214 0.42 2.05 12.79
CA ARG A 214 -1.00 2.23 13.12
C ARG A 214 -1.36 3.70 13.14
N ASP A 215 -2.65 4.01 12.97
CA ASP A 215 -3.18 5.33 13.30
C ASP A 215 -3.60 5.39 14.78
N ARG A 216 -4.13 6.55 15.22
CA ARG A 216 -4.55 6.76 16.61
C ARG A 216 -5.75 5.89 17.02
N ASN A 217 -6.56 5.45 16.06
CA ASN A 217 -7.68 4.54 16.31
C ASN A 217 -7.25 3.08 16.33
N GLY A 218 -5.94 2.79 16.28
CA GLY A 218 -5.40 1.44 16.26
C GLY A 218 -5.49 0.72 14.91
N ILE A 219 -6.04 1.38 13.87
CA ILE A 219 -6.19 0.80 12.54
C ILE A 219 -4.80 0.64 11.90
N VAL A 220 -4.53 -0.55 11.36
CA VAL A 220 -3.29 -0.85 10.65
C VAL A 220 -3.15 0.07 9.45
N GLN A 221 -2.01 0.73 9.35
CA GLN A 221 -1.67 1.66 8.29
C GLN A 221 -0.44 1.19 7.50
N ALA A 222 0.34 0.26 8.03
CA ALA A 222 1.40 -0.40 7.29
C ALA A 222 1.70 -1.77 7.88
N ILE A 223 2.11 -2.67 7.00
CA ILE A 223 2.59 -4.01 7.32
C ILE A 223 3.94 -4.26 6.63
N GLU A 224 4.71 -5.19 7.20
CA GLU A 224 5.92 -5.69 6.57
C GLU A 224 6.12 -7.17 6.89
N HIS A 225 6.90 -7.86 6.05
CA HIS A 225 7.24 -9.26 6.32
C HIS A 225 8.48 -9.34 7.20
N GLU A 226 8.45 -10.21 8.21
CA GLU A 226 9.49 -10.30 9.24
C GLU A 226 10.84 -10.83 8.72
N SER A 227 10.83 -11.75 7.75
CA SER A 227 12.03 -12.47 7.33
C SER A 227 12.36 -12.37 5.83
N LEU A 228 11.42 -11.91 5.00
CA LEU A 228 11.66 -11.73 3.57
C LEU A 228 12.21 -10.34 3.27
N PRO A 229 13.05 -10.20 2.21
CA PRO A 229 13.57 -8.89 1.83
C PRO A 229 12.44 -7.94 1.50
N MET A 230 12.47 -6.73 2.07
CA MET A 230 11.58 -5.61 1.81
C MET A 230 10.22 -5.97 1.17
N ILE A 231 9.37 -6.69 1.87
CA ILE A 231 7.95 -6.78 1.55
C ILE A 231 7.23 -5.84 2.52
N VAL A 232 6.82 -4.68 2.00
CA VAL A 232 6.18 -3.62 2.78
C VAL A 232 4.88 -3.24 2.11
N GLY A 233 3.80 -3.20 2.87
CA GLY A 233 2.52 -2.62 2.48
C GLY A 233 2.27 -1.32 3.23
N VAL A 234 1.70 -0.33 2.55
CA VAL A 234 1.26 0.94 3.16
C VAL A 234 -0.18 1.25 2.72
N GLN A 235 -1.03 1.59 3.68
CA GLN A 235 -2.45 1.84 3.44
C GLN A 235 -2.72 3.19 2.76
N TRP A 236 -1.79 4.11 2.86
CA TRP A 236 -1.85 5.40 2.18
C TRP A 236 -1.26 5.36 0.76
N HIS A 237 -1.28 6.51 0.09
CA HIS A 237 -0.79 6.69 -1.26
C HIS A 237 0.47 7.58 -1.27
N PRO A 238 1.68 7.01 -1.10
CA PRO A 238 2.93 7.77 -1.09
C PRO A 238 3.23 8.42 -2.44
N GLU A 239 2.71 7.86 -3.54
CA GLU A 239 2.88 8.41 -4.89
C GLU A 239 2.29 9.80 -5.04
N TYR A 240 1.26 10.16 -4.25
CA TYR A 240 0.69 11.51 -4.27
C TYR A 240 1.39 12.50 -3.34
N LEU A 241 2.42 12.07 -2.63
CA LEU A 241 3.14 12.86 -1.62
C LEU A 241 4.64 13.02 -1.97
N LEU A 242 4.97 13.11 -3.26
CA LEU A 242 6.36 13.16 -3.73
C LEU A 242 7.14 14.41 -3.26
N GLN A 243 6.45 15.47 -2.82
CA GLN A 243 7.05 16.63 -2.16
C GLN A 243 7.62 16.29 -0.79
N VAL A 244 7.18 15.18 -0.15
CA VAL A 244 7.62 14.75 1.17
C VAL A 244 8.81 13.78 1.03
N PRO A 245 10.00 14.11 1.57
CA PRO A 245 11.19 13.26 1.42
C PRO A 245 11.03 11.83 1.95
N GLN A 246 10.28 11.67 3.04
CA GLN A 246 9.99 10.38 3.65
C GLN A 246 9.21 9.46 2.68
N GLN A 247 8.22 10.01 1.96
CA GLN A 247 7.42 9.24 1.01
C GLN A 247 8.26 8.80 -0.20
N ARG A 248 9.18 9.65 -0.68
CA ARG A 248 10.16 9.26 -1.71
C ARG A 248 11.13 8.18 -1.24
N ALA A 249 11.40 8.10 0.06
CA ALA A 249 12.30 7.10 0.62
C ALA A 249 11.77 5.66 0.43
N LEU A 250 10.44 5.45 0.45
CA LEU A 250 9.82 4.15 0.15
C LEU A 250 10.20 3.65 -1.25
N PHE A 251 10.10 4.51 -2.25
CA PHE A 251 10.46 4.16 -3.62
C PHE A 251 11.97 3.96 -3.79
N ARG A 252 12.79 4.74 -3.08
CA ARG A 252 14.25 4.53 -3.09
C ARG A 252 14.63 3.21 -2.46
N ALA A 253 13.99 2.83 -1.36
CA ALA A 253 14.24 1.55 -0.71
C ALA A 253 13.85 0.36 -1.59
N LEU A 254 12.77 0.48 -2.38
CA LEU A 254 12.36 -0.53 -3.36
C LEU A 254 13.36 -0.63 -4.52
N VAL A 255 13.78 0.50 -5.09
CA VAL A 255 14.68 0.54 -6.27
C VAL A 255 16.11 0.16 -5.90
N LYS A 256 16.54 0.51 -4.69
CA LYS A 256 17.87 0.21 -4.14
C LYS A 256 17.71 -0.44 -2.77
N PRO A 257 17.37 -1.74 -2.72
CA PRO A 257 17.15 -2.44 -1.46
C PRO A 257 18.39 -2.34 -0.57
N GLN A 258 18.20 -1.76 0.62
CA GLN A 258 19.26 -1.67 1.61
C GLN A 258 19.22 -2.92 2.50
N ARG A 259 20.39 -3.41 2.94
CA ARG A 259 20.50 -4.48 3.94
C ARG A 259 19.77 -4.19 5.26
N ARG A 260 19.44 -2.93 5.51
CA ARG A 260 18.73 -2.46 6.72
C ARG A 260 17.26 -2.91 6.84
N CYS A 261 16.67 -3.45 5.78
CA CYS A 261 15.35 -4.09 5.83
C CYS A 261 15.44 -5.59 6.15
N HIS A 262 16.64 -6.11 6.43
CA HIS A 262 16.82 -7.45 6.95
C HIS A 262 16.83 -7.34 8.47
N VAL A 263 15.70 -7.60 9.13
CA VAL A 263 15.67 -7.80 10.58
C VAL A 263 16.29 -9.18 10.82
N PRO A 264 17.44 -9.28 11.53
CA PRO A 264 17.88 -10.58 11.95
C PRO A 264 16.75 -11.17 12.82
N ALA A 265 16.37 -12.42 12.59
CA ALA A 265 15.49 -13.13 13.49
C ALA A 265 16.06 -12.92 14.91
N SER A 266 15.27 -12.34 15.81
CA SER A 266 15.64 -12.22 17.21
C SER A 266 15.97 -13.64 17.68
N GLU A 267 17.21 -13.87 18.06
CA GLU A 267 17.56 -15.10 18.78
C GLU A 267 16.59 -15.20 19.97
N PRO A 268 15.97 -16.36 20.21
CA PRO A 268 15.15 -16.56 21.39
C PRO A 268 16.04 -16.23 22.57
N THR A 269 15.69 -15.20 23.34
CA THR A 269 16.34 -14.87 24.62
C THR A 269 16.15 -16.08 25.54
N GLY A 270 17.16 -16.93 25.55
CA GLY A 270 17.31 -18.03 26.52
C GLY A 270 17.54 -17.42 27.89
N ARG A 271 16.44 -17.13 28.60
CA ARG A 271 16.41 -16.86 30.03
C ARG A 271 15.06 -17.29 30.56
N GLU A 272 14.94 -18.60 30.69
CA GLU A 272 14.05 -19.22 31.66
C GLU A 272 14.48 -20.69 31.82
N LEU A 273 15.50 -20.91 32.58
CA LEU A 273 15.80 -22.16 33.26
C LEU A 273 16.91 -21.87 34.27
N VAL A 274 16.57 -21.43 35.47
CA VAL A 274 17.20 -21.76 36.75
C VAL A 274 16.39 -21.07 37.83
N SER A 275 15.46 -21.77 38.44
CA SER A 275 15.18 -21.74 39.87
C SER A 275 14.05 -22.73 40.18
N ALA A 276 14.42 -23.93 40.42
CA ALA A 276 13.68 -24.83 41.31
C ALA A 276 14.71 -25.79 41.88
N ALA A 277 15.27 -25.45 43.02
CA ALA A 277 15.85 -26.35 44.02
C ALA A 277 15.31 -25.90 45.37
#